data_6dfcd57db018cb403a3a3d67514d6b6a
#
_entry.id   6dfcd57db018cb403a3a3d67514d6b6a
#
_cell.length_a   1.000
_cell.length_b   1.000
_cell.length_c   1.000
_cell.angle_alpha   90.00
_cell.angle_beta   90.00
_cell.angle_gamma   90.00
#
_symmetry.space_group_name_H-M   'P 1'
#
loop_
_entity.id
_entity.type
_entity.pdbx_description
1 polymer ?
#
loop_
_entity_poly.entity_id
_entity_poly.type
_entity_poly.pdbx_seq_one_letter_code
_entity_poly.pdbx_strand_id
1 'polypeptide(L)'
;MSRPRIDALLMMQEGIQTVTRENIEALQLKKLNALLAREKARGGFYRELPERLESLEALASLPFTTEEELAAKAPGLLLCSQGEIQRVLSDATSGTTGAAKRVFYTEGDCARTVELFMAGLGELIFPGSVTIIGFPFSGPYGLGDLIARAVENLGARPLKPGPGLSYGELRELLERERPDTFVGMPVQLLSLLRVCGRGSLRRALVSGDACPEAVLRGCEALLGSRLFPHYGSREMALGGAICCPAHEGMLLRENHVIAEIVDEAGRPLPPGETGELVITTIGMEAMPLIRYRTGDYTRVLPGPCPCGSAVLRLDTVRRKEGAEMAALDEALFSLPFVADYRAERREGRLILTVLTCGEGELPDLDAEIRRRPVRLEDRPLYAGKRKVVCL
;
A
#
# COMPACT_ATOMS: atom_id res chain seq x y z
N MET A 1 -11.26 22.28 12.43
CA MET A 1 -11.11 21.14 11.50
C MET A 1 -11.74 19.92 12.13
N SER A 2 -12.44 19.09 11.37
CA SER A 2 -12.92 17.78 11.88
C SER A 2 -11.72 16.91 12.20
N ARG A 3 -11.82 16.09 13.27
CA ARG A 3 -10.76 15.15 13.67
C ARG A 3 -10.49 14.16 12.51
N PRO A 4 -9.22 13.83 12.19
CA PRO A 4 -8.90 12.84 11.16
C PRO A 4 -9.57 11.49 11.44
N ARG A 5 -10.03 10.82 10.41
CA ARG A 5 -10.74 9.53 10.57
C ARG A 5 -9.87 8.41 11.14
N ILE A 6 -8.55 8.48 10.94
CA ILE A 6 -7.62 7.53 11.57
C ILE A 6 -7.64 7.65 13.09
N ASP A 7 -7.71 8.88 13.64
CA ASP A 7 -7.81 9.10 15.08
C ASP A 7 -9.11 8.51 15.63
N ALA A 8 -10.22 8.73 14.92
CA ALA A 8 -11.51 8.15 15.29
C ALA A 8 -11.47 6.61 15.26
N LEU A 9 -10.77 6.01 14.29
CA LEU A 9 -10.58 4.57 14.21
C LEU A 9 -9.78 4.05 15.42
N LEU A 10 -8.66 4.70 15.78
CA LEU A 10 -7.86 4.32 16.94
C LEU A 10 -8.69 4.41 18.24
N MET A 11 -9.42 5.50 18.41
CA MET A 11 -10.30 5.70 19.60
C MET A 11 -11.35 4.61 19.70
N MET A 12 -12.02 4.28 18.59
CA MET A 12 -13.07 3.27 18.55
C MET A 12 -12.52 1.87 18.84
N GLN A 13 -11.41 1.49 18.22
CA GLN A 13 -10.84 0.13 18.35
C GLN A 13 -10.18 -0.11 19.70
N GLU A 14 -9.54 0.90 20.28
CA GLU A 14 -8.71 0.73 21.48
C GLU A 14 -9.37 1.31 22.75
N GLY A 15 -10.53 1.96 22.62
CA GLY A 15 -11.24 2.57 23.74
C GLY A 15 -10.52 3.78 24.37
N ILE A 16 -9.55 4.38 23.65
CA ILE A 16 -8.83 5.57 24.11
C ILE A 16 -9.66 6.83 23.84
N GLN A 17 -9.64 7.78 24.77
CA GLN A 17 -10.45 9.00 24.64
C GLN A 17 -9.77 10.11 23.85
N THR A 18 -8.43 10.09 23.83
CA THR A 18 -7.60 11.09 23.15
C THR A 18 -6.43 10.42 22.45
N VAL A 19 -6.13 10.88 21.23
CA VAL A 19 -4.98 10.44 20.45
C VAL A 19 -3.84 11.44 20.72
N THR A 20 -2.93 11.06 21.63
CA THR A 20 -1.70 11.78 21.94
C THR A 20 -0.51 10.85 21.76
N ARG A 21 0.71 11.37 21.58
CA ARG A 21 1.91 10.52 21.48
C ARG A 21 2.06 9.59 22.66
N GLU A 22 1.89 10.12 23.86
CA GLU A 22 1.99 9.35 25.10
C GLU A 22 0.99 8.18 25.14
N ASN A 23 -0.28 8.43 24.78
CA ASN A 23 -1.30 7.39 24.78
C ASN A 23 -1.06 6.33 23.71
N ILE A 24 -0.54 6.73 22.53
CA ILE A 24 -0.19 5.82 21.45
C ILE A 24 1.00 4.93 21.87
N GLU A 25 2.05 5.51 22.41
CA GLU A 25 3.26 4.78 22.83
C GLU A 25 2.97 3.81 23.98
N ALA A 26 2.18 4.24 24.96
CA ALA A 26 1.70 3.37 26.04
C ALA A 26 0.85 2.20 25.49
N LEU A 27 -0.03 2.46 24.53
CA LEU A 27 -0.82 1.43 23.85
C LEU A 27 0.07 0.45 23.08
N GLN A 28 1.03 0.95 22.30
CA GLN A 28 1.97 0.15 21.53
C GLN A 28 2.80 -0.77 22.45
N LEU A 29 3.36 -0.23 23.52
CA LEU A 29 4.14 -1.02 24.49
C LEU A 29 3.27 -2.09 25.16
N LYS A 30 2.04 -1.76 25.55
CA LYS A 30 1.08 -2.72 26.10
C LYS A 30 0.79 -3.87 25.13
N LYS A 31 0.48 -3.56 23.87
CA LYS A 31 0.17 -4.58 22.83
C LYS A 31 1.39 -5.41 22.46
N LEU A 32 2.55 -4.79 22.36
CA LEU A 32 3.82 -5.47 22.11
C LEU A 32 4.13 -6.49 23.23
N ASN A 33 4.01 -6.08 24.47
CA ASN A 33 4.24 -6.97 25.64
C ASN A 33 3.20 -8.10 25.70
N ALA A 34 1.96 -7.85 25.34
CA ALA A 34 0.94 -8.90 25.22
C ALA A 34 1.28 -9.89 24.10
N LEU A 35 1.82 -9.40 22.96
CA LEU A 35 2.28 -10.26 21.86
C LEU A 35 3.47 -11.12 22.30
N LEU A 36 4.49 -10.56 22.91
CA LEU A 36 5.68 -11.29 23.40
C LEU A 36 5.29 -12.39 24.39
N ALA A 37 4.41 -12.09 25.34
CA ALA A 37 3.91 -13.07 26.31
C ALA A 37 3.14 -14.23 25.62
N ARG A 38 2.32 -13.93 24.58
CA ARG A 38 1.61 -14.94 23.81
C ARG A 38 2.56 -15.84 23.01
N GLU A 39 3.57 -15.27 22.38
CA GLU A 39 4.61 -16.01 21.64
C GLU A 39 5.34 -17.00 22.55
N LYS A 40 5.72 -16.55 23.74
CA LYS A 40 6.39 -17.40 24.73
C LYS A 40 5.47 -18.52 25.23
N ALA A 41 4.23 -18.19 25.60
CA ALA A 41 3.26 -19.14 26.12
C ALA A 41 2.90 -20.25 25.11
N ARG A 42 2.89 -19.93 23.80
CA ARG A 42 2.60 -20.90 22.74
C ARG A 42 3.83 -21.63 22.21
N GLY A 43 5.04 -21.27 22.65
CA GLY A 43 6.27 -21.82 22.09
C GLY A 43 6.44 -21.46 20.59
N GLY A 44 5.95 -20.27 20.19
CA GLY A 44 5.95 -19.80 18.82
C GLY A 44 7.36 -19.51 18.29
N PHE A 45 7.41 -18.90 17.10
CA PHE A 45 8.67 -18.55 16.45
C PHE A 45 9.54 -17.63 17.30
N TYR A 46 8.92 -16.68 17.98
CA TYR A 46 9.58 -15.67 18.81
C TYR A 46 9.73 -16.06 20.29
N ARG A 47 9.55 -17.32 20.68
CA ARG A 47 9.59 -17.79 22.07
C ARG A 47 10.89 -17.48 22.83
N GLU A 48 12.01 -17.31 22.11
CA GLU A 48 13.31 -16.99 22.71
C GLU A 48 13.48 -15.50 23.00
N LEU A 49 12.57 -14.64 22.52
CA LEU A 49 12.58 -13.22 22.84
C LEU A 49 12.18 -13.00 24.30
N PRO A 50 12.56 -11.84 24.89
CA PRO A 50 12.08 -11.44 26.22
C PRO A 50 10.55 -11.47 26.28
N GLU A 51 10.00 -11.90 27.40
CA GLU A 51 8.53 -11.91 27.60
C GLU A 51 7.95 -10.50 27.71
N ARG A 52 8.81 -9.52 28.04
CA ARG A 52 8.44 -8.14 28.23
C ARG A 52 9.59 -7.20 27.92
N LEU A 53 9.27 -6.04 27.38
CA LEU A 53 10.16 -4.88 27.24
C LEU A 53 9.69 -3.75 28.16
N GLU A 54 10.63 -2.99 28.69
CA GLU A 54 10.34 -1.87 29.60
C GLU A 54 9.97 -0.59 28.84
N SER A 55 10.40 -0.47 27.59
CA SER A 55 10.10 0.68 26.72
C SER A 55 10.07 0.29 25.24
N LEU A 56 9.53 1.16 24.38
CA LEU A 56 9.52 0.94 22.92
C LEU A 56 10.93 1.01 22.32
N GLU A 57 11.84 1.81 22.90
CA GLU A 57 13.23 1.91 22.46
C GLU A 57 13.98 0.57 22.62
N ALA A 58 13.60 -0.22 23.64
CA ALA A 58 14.17 -1.55 23.85
C ALA A 58 13.82 -2.53 22.70
N LEU A 59 12.82 -2.23 21.88
CA LEU A 59 12.50 -3.00 20.68
C LEU A 59 13.71 -3.09 19.74
N ALA A 60 14.51 -2.04 19.64
CA ALA A 60 15.70 -1.98 18.80
C ALA A 60 16.76 -3.04 19.15
N SER A 61 16.74 -3.60 20.36
CA SER A 61 17.64 -4.68 20.80
C SER A 61 17.24 -6.07 20.29
N LEU A 62 16.01 -6.25 19.82
CA LEU A 62 15.53 -7.53 19.33
C LEU A 62 16.08 -7.82 17.91
N PRO A 63 16.26 -9.10 17.54
CA PRO A 63 16.68 -9.47 16.20
C PRO A 63 15.63 -9.06 15.15
N PHE A 64 16.08 -8.86 13.92
CA PHE A 64 15.19 -8.67 12.79
C PHE A 64 14.57 -10.00 12.33
N THR A 65 13.37 -9.92 11.80
CA THR A 65 12.77 -10.98 10.98
C THR A 65 13.00 -10.63 9.51
N THR A 66 13.51 -11.57 8.71
CA THR A 66 13.81 -11.35 7.30
C THR A 66 12.76 -11.95 6.37
N GLU A 67 12.80 -11.54 5.09
CA GLU A 67 11.93 -12.11 4.05
C GLU A 67 12.22 -13.61 3.83
N GLU A 68 13.50 -14.02 3.93
CA GLU A 68 13.92 -15.41 3.81
C GLU A 68 13.38 -16.26 4.95
N GLU A 69 13.40 -15.75 6.18
CA GLU A 69 12.82 -16.43 7.33
C GLU A 69 11.30 -16.56 7.19
N LEU A 70 10.63 -15.49 6.74
CA LEU A 70 9.19 -15.53 6.47
C LEU A 70 8.86 -16.55 5.39
N ALA A 71 9.62 -16.60 4.30
CA ALA A 71 9.41 -17.57 3.22
C ALA A 71 9.64 -19.02 3.70
N ALA A 72 10.71 -19.24 4.45
CA ALA A 72 11.10 -20.59 4.90
C ALA A 72 10.25 -21.11 6.06
N LYS A 73 9.79 -20.26 6.95
CA LYS A 73 9.22 -20.64 8.25
C LYS A 73 7.79 -20.13 8.48
N ALA A 74 7.08 -19.66 7.45
CA ALA A 74 5.75 -19.07 7.56
C ALA A 74 4.74 -19.85 8.43
N PRO A 75 4.62 -21.17 8.34
CA PRO A 75 3.74 -21.94 9.24
C PRO A 75 4.14 -21.87 10.72
N GLY A 76 5.44 -21.71 11.02
CA GLY A 76 5.95 -21.57 12.39
C GLY A 76 5.69 -20.19 13.00
N LEU A 77 5.36 -19.20 12.17
CA LEU A 77 5.00 -17.84 12.58
C LEU A 77 3.52 -17.69 12.96
N LEU A 78 2.70 -18.75 12.77
CA LEU A 78 1.29 -18.71 13.10
C LEU A 78 1.06 -18.63 14.61
N LEU A 79 0.31 -17.63 15.04
CA LEU A 79 -0.12 -17.42 16.42
C LEU A 79 -1.61 -17.76 16.63
N CYS A 80 -2.29 -18.29 15.65
CA CYS A 80 -3.66 -18.81 15.72
C CYS A 80 -3.70 -20.30 15.33
N SER A 81 -4.84 -20.96 15.52
CA SER A 81 -5.05 -22.31 14.99
C SER A 81 -5.29 -22.28 13.48
N GLN A 82 -5.00 -23.38 12.79
CA GLN A 82 -5.23 -23.46 11.34
C GLN A 82 -6.70 -23.29 10.96
N GLY A 83 -7.63 -23.67 11.85
CA GLY A 83 -9.07 -23.52 11.64
C GLY A 83 -9.55 -22.07 11.67
N GLU A 84 -8.78 -21.15 12.22
CA GLU A 84 -9.08 -19.71 12.26
C GLU A 84 -8.59 -18.96 11.02
N ILE A 85 -7.82 -19.63 10.14
CA ILE A 85 -7.27 -19.01 8.93
C ILE A 85 -8.37 -18.91 7.88
N GLN A 86 -8.69 -17.69 7.49
CA GLN A 86 -9.68 -17.38 6.45
C GLN A 86 -9.02 -17.12 5.10
N ARG A 87 -7.75 -16.65 5.10
CA ARG A 87 -7.05 -16.33 3.87
C ARG A 87 -5.55 -16.58 3.98
N VAL A 88 -4.99 -17.05 2.87
CA VAL A 88 -3.54 -17.16 2.66
C VAL A 88 -3.18 -16.37 1.40
N LEU A 89 -2.24 -15.44 1.53
CA LEU A 89 -1.63 -14.77 0.39
C LEU A 89 -0.26 -15.41 0.13
N SER A 90 -0.07 -15.90 -1.08
CA SER A 90 1.21 -16.47 -1.52
C SER A 90 1.79 -15.61 -2.64
N ASP A 91 3.07 -15.27 -2.55
CA ASP A 91 3.84 -14.72 -3.68
C ASP A 91 4.63 -15.84 -4.31
N ALA A 92 4.50 -15.99 -5.63
CA ALA A 92 5.54 -16.67 -6.39
C ALA A 92 6.73 -15.70 -6.43
N THR A 93 7.81 -16.01 -5.72
CA THR A 93 9.06 -15.25 -5.87
C THR A 93 9.54 -15.41 -7.30
N SER A 94 9.89 -14.30 -7.95
CA SER A 94 10.44 -14.29 -9.32
C SER A 94 11.87 -14.85 -9.42
N GLY A 95 12.34 -15.50 -8.36
CA GLY A 95 13.65 -16.15 -8.27
C GLY A 95 13.53 -17.67 -8.25
N THR A 96 14.37 -18.32 -9.00
CA THR A 96 14.33 -19.73 -9.41
C THR A 96 14.49 -20.78 -8.29
N THR A 97 14.54 -20.43 -7.00
CA THR A 97 14.81 -21.39 -5.90
C THR A 97 14.13 -21.08 -4.56
N GLY A 98 13.32 -20.04 -4.42
CA GLY A 98 12.76 -19.64 -3.13
C GLY A 98 11.37 -20.23 -2.84
N ALA A 99 11.14 -20.69 -1.61
CA ALA A 99 9.79 -20.97 -1.12
C ALA A 99 8.91 -19.73 -1.25
N ALA A 100 7.67 -19.90 -1.76
CA ALA A 100 6.75 -18.77 -1.89
C ALA A 100 6.44 -18.16 -0.51
N LYS A 101 6.64 -16.86 -0.37
CA LYS A 101 6.27 -16.14 0.85
C LYS A 101 4.76 -16.25 1.07
N ARG A 102 4.35 -16.73 2.23
CA ARG A 102 2.94 -16.88 2.62
C ARG A 102 2.63 -16.02 3.82
N VAL A 103 1.54 -15.28 3.74
CA VAL A 103 0.99 -14.51 4.85
C VAL A 103 -0.43 -14.97 5.10
N PHE A 104 -0.76 -15.22 6.36
CA PHE A 104 -2.02 -15.79 6.80
C PHE A 104 -2.85 -14.73 7.53
N TYR A 105 -4.16 -14.81 7.37
CA TYR A 105 -5.09 -13.87 7.99
C TYR A 105 -6.26 -14.61 8.62
N THR A 106 -6.69 -14.15 9.78
CA THR A 106 -7.99 -14.48 10.37
C THR A 106 -9.11 -13.62 9.76
N GLU A 107 -10.35 -13.90 10.12
CA GLU A 107 -11.46 -13.01 9.82
C GLU A 107 -11.27 -11.63 10.47
N GLY A 108 -10.74 -11.59 11.70
CA GLY A 108 -10.41 -10.35 12.40
C GLY A 108 -9.38 -9.51 11.68
N ASP A 109 -8.31 -10.13 11.12
CA ASP A 109 -7.32 -9.42 10.31
C ASP A 109 -7.95 -8.81 9.05
N CYS A 110 -8.84 -9.54 8.39
CA CYS A 110 -9.56 -9.06 7.21
C CYS A 110 -10.55 -7.93 7.56
N ALA A 111 -11.26 -8.05 8.68
CA ALA A 111 -12.17 -7.00 9.17
C ALA A 111 -11.42 -5.69 9.44
N ARG A 112 -10.24 -5.78 10.09
CA ARG A 112 -9.38 -4.61 10.33
C ARG A 112 -8.90 -3.95 9.04
N THR A 113 -8.69 -4.73 7.97
CA THR A 113 -8.39 -4.18 6.64
C THR A 113 -9.56 -3.33 6.13
N VAL A 114 -10.79 -3.84 6.22
CA VAL A 114 -12.01 -3.10 5.84
C VAL A 114 -12.13 -1.79 6.62
N GLU A 115 -11.92 -1.84 7.94
CA GLU A 115 -12.04 -0.67 8.81
C GLU A 115 -11.01 0.43 8.46
N LEU A 116 -9.76 0.04 8.14
CA LEU A 116 -8.76 1.02 7.70
C LEU A 116 -9.14 1.65 6.36
N PHE A 117 -9.60 0.83 5.39
CA PHE A 117 -10.09 1.39 4.12
C PHE A 117 -11.31 2.28 4.34
N MET A 118 -12.21 1.98 5.28
CA MET A 118 -13.31 2.88 5.66
C MET A 118 -12.78 4.21 6.21
N ALA A 119 -11.71 4.20 7.02
CA ALA A 119 -11.10 5.44 7.52
C ALA A 119 -10.50 6.28 6.38
N GLY A 120 -9.70 5.66 5.49
CA GLY A 120 -9.10 6.36 4.34
C GLY A 120 -10.10 6.82 3.30
N LEU A 121 -11.04 5.95 2.92
CA LEU A 121 -12.07 6.25 1.92
C LEU A 121 -13.15 7.21 2.45
N GLY A 122 -13.38 7.23 3.75
CA GLY A 122 -14.33 8.14 4.36
C GLY A 122 -13.98 9.62 4.20
N GLU A 123 -12.74 9.96 3.83
CA GLU A 123 -12.36 11.31 3.42
C GLU A 123 -12.79 11.63 1.98
N LEU A 124 -13.11 10.62 1.18
CA LEU A 124 -13.39 10.72 -0.26
C LEU A 124 -14.82 10.37 -0.64
N ILE A 125 -15.45 9.46 0.12
CA ILE A 125 -16.72 8.82 -0.22
C ILE A 125 -17.82 9.38 0.67
N PHE A 126 -18.97 9.61 0.07
CA PHE A 126 -20.20 10.02 0.75
C PHE A 126 -21.32 9.04 0.42
N PRO A 127 -22.36 8.94 1.26
CA PRO A 127 -23.54 8.13 0.93
C PRO A 127 -24.08 8.46 -0.47
N GLY A 128 -24.29 7.43 -1.29
CA GLY A 128 -24.71 7.57 -2.68
C GLY A 128 -23.59 7.78 -3.71
N SER A 129 -22.33 7.95 -3.31
CA SER A 129 -21.17 7.97 -4.21
C SER A 129 -21.04 6.65 -4.99
N VAL A 130 -20.42 6.72 -6.15
CA VAL A 130 -20.10 5.55 -6.99
C VAL A 130 -18.58 5.43 -7.11
N THR A 131 -18.04 4.32 -6.67
CA THR A 131 -16.59 4.11 -6.61
C THR A 131 -16.15 2.99 -7.54
N ILE A 132 -15.25 3.29 -8.48
CA ILE A 132 -14.64 2.28 -9.35
C ILE A 132 -13.36 1.71 -8.68
N ILE A 133 -13.26 0.38 -8.63
CA ILE A 133 -12.17 -0.33 -7.96
C ILE A 133 -11.33 -1.08 -9.01
N GLY A 134 -10.07 -0.65 -9.19
CA GLY A 134 -9.12 -1.23 -10.14
C GLY A 134 -8.31 -2.43 -9.58
N PHE A 135 -8.51 -2.83 -8.33
CA PHE A 135 -7.84 -3.98 -7.75
C PHE A 135 -8.50 -5.31 -8.12
N PRO A 136 -7.74 -6.43 -8.16
CA PRO A 136 -8.30 -7.75 -8.45
C PRO A 136 -9.34 -8.18 -7.41
N PHE A 137 -10.38 -8.86 -7.90
CA PHE A 137 -11.39 -9.55 -7.09
C PHE A 137 -11.06 -11.05 -7.09
N SER A 138 -10.83 -11.62 -5.92
CA SER A 138 -10.40 -13.02 -5.78
C SER A 138 -11.17 -13.76 -4.69
N GLY A 139 -12.42 -13.37 -4.46
CA GLY A 139 -13.32 -13.92 -3.45
C GLY A 139 -13.45 -13.06 -2.21
N PRO A 140 -14.23 -13.47 -1.20
CA PRO A 140 -14.72 -12.64 -0.08
C PRO A 140 -13.65 -11.90 0.71
N TYR A 141 -12.41 -12.36 0.63
CA TYR A 141 -11.26 -11.78 1.32
C TYR A 141 -10.19 -11.24 0.34
N GLY A 142 -10.51 -11.09 -0.96
CA GLY A 142 -9.68 -10.42 -1.96
C GLY A 142 -9.50 -8.94 -1.64
N LEU A 143 -8.38 -8.33 -2.05
CA LEU A 143 -8.17 -6.89 -1.79
C LEU A 143 -9.30 -6.04 -2.36
N GLY A 144 -9.68 -6.30 -3.62
CA GLY A 144 -10.81 -5.62 -4.25
C GLY A 144 -12.13 -5.86 -3.51
N ASP A 145 -12.36 -7.09 -3.01
CA ASP A 145 -13.56 -7.44 -2.25
C ASP A 145 -13.60 -6.75 -0.88
N LEU A 146 -12.47 -6.69 -0.16
CA LEU A 146 -12.38 -5.97 1.12
C LEU A 146 -12.60 -4.46 0.95
N ILE A 147 -12.04 -3.87 -0.12
CA ILE A 147 -12.28 -2.46 -0.46
C ILE A 147 -13.76 -2.24 -0.84
N ALA A 148 -14.37 -3.15 -1.61
CA ALA A 148 -15.79 -3.04 -1.96
C ALA A 148 -16.68 -3.08 -0.70
N ARG A 149 -16.39 -3.95 0.26
CA ARG A 149 -17.08 -3.97 1.57
C ARG A 149 -16.91 -2.64 2.32
N ALA A 150 -15.71 -2.04 2.29
CA ALA A 150 -15.50 -0.72 2.90
C ALA A 150 -16.34 0.37 2.23
N VAL A 151 -16.44 0.36 0.90
CA VAL A 151 -17.29 1.27 0.12
C VAL A 151 -18.76 1.09 0.46
N GLU A 152 -19.25 -0.15 0.49
CA GLU A 152 -20.64 -0.49 0.86
C GLU A 152 -20.97 -0.04 2.29
N ASN A 153 -20.06 -0.28 3.25
CA ASN A 153 -20.23 0.15 4.64
C ASN A 153 -20.25 1.68 4.82
N LEU A 154 -19.68 2.43 3.86
CA LEU A 154 -19.76 3.90 3.82
C LEU A 154 -21.05 4.40 3.13
N GLY A 155 -21.95 3.51 2.72
CA GLY A 155 -23.21 3.84 2.04
C GLY A 155 -23.03 4.20 0.57
N ALA A 156 -21.93 3.79 -0.06
CA ALA A 156 -21.62 4.03 -1.47
C ALA A 156 -21.71 2.74 -2.30
N ARG A 157 -21.75 2.88 -3.62
CA ARG A 157 -21.86 1.76 -4.55
C ARG A 157 -20.50 1.43 -5.19
N PRO A 158 -19.93 0.24 -4.94
CA PRO A 158 -18.71 -0.19 -5.62
C PRO A 158 -18.99 -0.68 -7.04
N LEU A 159 -18.17 -0.27 -8.01
CA LEU A 159 -18.04 -0.89 -9.32
C LEU A 159 -16.80 -1.79 -9.28
N LYS A 160 -16.95 -3.03 -9.73
CA LYS A 160 -15.96 -4.10 -9.59
C LYS A 160 -15.39 -4.56 -10.95
N PRO A 161 -14.85 -3.66 -11.80
CA PRO A 161 -14.28 -4.07 -13.09
C PRO A 161 -13.01 -4.92 -12.92
N GLY A 162 -12.24 -4.68 -11.85
CA GLY A 162 -10.90 -5.25 -11.71
C GLY A 162 -9.92 -4.68 -12.75
N PRO A 163 -8.75 -5.31 -12.93
CA PRO A 163 -7.68 -4.79 -13.80
C PRO A 163 -7.76 -5.31 -15.24
N GLY A 164 -8.80 -6.05 -15.63
CA GLY A 164 -8.82 -6.81 -16.88
C GLY A 164 -9.53 -6.15 -18.06
N LEU A 165 -10.17 -4.99 -17.87
CA LEU A 165 -10.92 -4.32 -18.93
C LEU A 165 -10.00 -3.58 -19.92
N SER A 166 -10.42 -3.52 -21.19
CA SER A 166 -9.84 -2.65 -22.20
C SER A 166 -10.18 -1.17 -21.93
N TYR A 167 -9.47 -0.26 -22.57
CA TYR A 167 -9.78 1.18 -22.44
C TYR A 167 -11.17 1.51 -23.00
N GLY A 168 -11.65 0.80 -24.03
CA GLY A 168 -13.01 0.93 -24.55
C GLY A 168 -14.05 0.56 -23.51
N GLU A 169 -13.93 -0.63 -22.92
CA GLU A 169 -14.82 -1.09 -21.83
C GLU A 169 -14.79 -0.17 -20.61
N LEU A 170 -13.61 0.34 -20.24
CA LEU A 170 -13.47 1.31 -19.16
C LEU A 170 -14.17 2.64 -19.48
N ARG A 171 -14.04 3.15 -20.71
CA ARG A 171 -14.72 4.36 -21.15
C ARG A 171 -16.26 4.20 -21.10
N GLU A 172 -16.78 3.12 -21.64
CA GLU A 172 -18.21 2.82 -21.59
C GLU A 172 -18.73 2.72 -20.14
N LEU A 173 -17.92 2.09 -19.26
CA LEU A 173 -18.24 2.00 -17.84
C LEU A 173 -18.29 3.37 -17.18
N LEU A 174 -17.30 4.25 -17.45
CA LEU A 174 -17.26 5.63 -16.91
C LEU A 174 -18.47 6.45 -17.40
N GLU A 175 -18.88 6.33 -18.66
CA GLU A 175 -20.01 7.04 -19.23
C GLU A 175 -21.35 6.56 -18.65
N ARG A 176 -21.54 5.25 -18.57
CA ARG A 176 -22.77 4.62 -18.09
C ARG A 176 -22.98 4.79 -16.60
N GLU A 177 -21.95 4.45 -15.79
CA GLU A 177 -22.06 4.35 -14.33
C GLU A 177 -21.71 5.65 -13.62
N ARG A 178 -21.02 6.56 -14.30
CA ARG A 178 -20.61 7.88 -13.80
C ARG A 178 -19.95 7.86 -12.41
N PRO A 179 -18.91 7.04 -12.18
CA PRO A 179 -18.24 7.02 -10.89
C PRO A 179 -17.60 8.37 -10.56
N ASP A 180 -17.63 8.75 -9.29
CA ASP A 180 -17.01 9.99 -8.81
C ASP A 180 -15.67 9.74 -8.11
N THR A 181 -15.42 8.51 -7.70
CA THR A 181 -14.21 8.10 -6.94
C THR A 181 -13.53 6.90 -7.59
N PHE A 182 -12.20 6.93 -7.65
CA PHE A 182 -11.35 5.82 -8.09
C PHE A 182 -10.56 5.25 -6.91
N VAL A 183 -10.41 3.91 -6.86
CA VAL A 183 -9.51 3.21 -5.94
C VAL A 183 -8.71 2.19 -6.71
N GLY A 184 -7.38 2.36 -6.78
CA GLY A 184 -6.53 1.46 -7.58
C GLY A 184 -5.07 1.87 -7.58
N MET A 185 -4.31 1.38 -8.55
CA MET A 185 -2.89 1.72 -8.68
C MET A 185 -2.70 3.09 -9.35
N PRO A 186 -1.65 3.84 -8.98
CA PRO A 186 -1.41 5.20 -9.50
C PRO A 186 -1.33 5.26 -11.03
N VAL A 187 -0.54 4.36 -11.64
CA VAL A 187 -0.35 4.34 -13.10
C VAL A 187 -1.62 3.91 -13.84
N GLN A 188 -2.42 3.00 -13.26
CA GLN A 188 -3.73 2.66 -13.84
C GLN A 188 -4.65 3.88 -13.90
N LEU A 189 -4.67 4.70 -12.84
CA LEU A 189 -5.43 5.94 -12.83
C LEU A 189 -4.92 6.91 -13.89
N LEU A 190 -3.60 7.15 -13.97
CA LEU A 190 -3.03 8.07 -14.96
C LEU A 190 -3.36 7.64 -16.38
N SER A 191 -3.17 6.36 -16.67
CA SER A 191 -3.46 5.77 -17.97
C SER A 191 -4.94 5.89 -18.34
N LEU A 192 -5.84 5.58 -17.41
CA LEU A 192 -7.28 5.75 -17.57
C LEU A 192 -7.64 7.21 -17.88
N LEU A 193 -7.10 8.16 -17.12
CA LEU A 193 -7.37 9.59 -17.29
C LEU A 193 -6.87 10.11 -18.64
N ARG A 194 -5.69 9.65 -19.11
CA ARG A 194 -5.10 10.04 -20.40
C ARG A 194 -5.85 9.47 -21.60
N VAL A 195 -6.32 8.23 -21.50
CA VAL A 195 -6.94 7.52 -22.64
C VAL A 195 -8.45 7.71 -22.67
N CYS A 196 -9.13 7.58 -21.52
CA CYS A 196 -10.58 7.63 -21.43
C CYS A 196 -11.10 9.02 -21.03
N GLY A 197 -10.21 9.89 -20.53
CA GLY A 197 -10.62 11.14 -19.91
C GLY A 197 -11.12 10.95 -18.48
N ARG A 198 -11.35 12.06 -17.81
CA ARG A 198 -11.80 12.09 -16.41
C ARG A 198 -13.24 11.62 -16.21
N GLY A 199 -14.10 11.90 -17.17
CA GLY A 199 -15.55 11.69 -16.99
C GLY A 199 -16.08 12.41 -15.75
N SER A 200 -16.79 11.67 -14.89
CA SER A 200 -17.33 12.14 -13.61
C SER A 200 -16.36 12.01 -12.43
N LEU A 201 -15.19 11.39 -12.60
CA LEU A 201 -14.20 11.21 -11.53
C LEU A 201 -13.75 12.57 -10.95
N ARG A 202 -13.67 12.64 -9.64
CA ARG A 202 -13.26 13.83 -8.88
C ARG A 202 -12.25 13.52 -7.80
N ARG A 203 -12.14 12.27 -7.35
CA ARG A 203 -11.37 11.85 -6.19
C ARG A 203 -10.72 10.51 -6.45
N ALA A 204 -9.55 10.28 -5.84
CA ALA A 204 -8.92 8.99 -5.94
C ALA A 204 -8.08 8.66 -4.69
N LEU A 205 -8.20 7.41 -4.24
CA LEU A 205 -7.24 6.76 -3.36
C LEU A 205 -6.35 5.86 -4.23
N VAL A 206 -5.04 6.04 -4.11
CA VAL A 206 -4.06 5.25 -4.87
C VAL A 206 -3.19 4.42 -3.94
N SER A 207 -2.97 3.16 -4.32
CA SER A 207 -2.23 2.18 -3.53
C SER A 207 -1.71 1.03 -4.37
N GLY A 208 -0.99 0.11 -3.74
CA GLY A 208 -0.56 -1.16 -4.34
C GLY A 208 0.71 -1.09 -5.15
N ASP A 209 1.14 0.09 -5.57
CA ASP A 209 2.42 0.34 -6.22
C ASP A 209 2.97 1.72 -5.83
N ALA A 210 4.24 1.97 -6.15
CA ALA A 210 4.83 3.29 -5.97
C ALA A 210 4.04 4.35 -6.76
N CYS A 211 3.97 5.56 -6.21
CA CYS A 211 3.40 6.72 -6.88
C CYS A 211 4.51 7.75 -7.16
N PRO A 212 5.24 7.64 -8.29
CA PRO A 212 6.26 8.60 -8.68
C PRO A 212 5.67 10.00 -8.82
N GLU A 213 6.51 11.02 -8.66
CA GLU A 213 6.08 12.42 -8.67
C GLU A 213 5.42 12.82 -10.01
N ALA A 214 5.94 12.33 -11.14
CA ALA A 214 5.34 12.56 -12.44
C ALA A 214 3.93 11.97 -12.57
N VAL A 215 3.71 10.77 -11.99
CA VAL A 215 2.39 10.12 -11.97
C VAL A 215 1.44 10.87 -11.05
N LEU A 216 1.89 11.25 -9.84
CA LEU A 216 1.11 12.06 -8.89
C LEU A 216 0.63 13.35 -9.53
N ARG A 217 1.57 14.18 -10.05
CA ARG A 217 1.25 15.43 -10.72
C ARG A 217 0.33 15.26 -11.92
N GLY A 218 0.60 14.25 -12.75
CA GLY A 218 -0.22 13.96 -13.93
C GLY A 218 -1.66 13.61 -13.58
N CYS A 219 -1.86 12.77 -12.56
CA CYS A 219 -3.19 12.42 -12.08
C CYS A 219 -3.91 13.63 -11.46
N GLU A 220 -3.25 14.40 -10.60
CA GLU A 220 -3.85 15.57 -9.93
C GLU A 220 -4.25 16.66 -10.94
N ALA A 221 -3.40 16.92 -11.95
CA ALA A 221 -3.72 17.86 -13.01
C ALA A 221 -4.95 17.46 -13.84
N LEU A 222 -5.04 16.17 -14.20
CA LEU A 222 -6.16 15.66 -14.99
C LEU A 222 -7.45 15.50 -14.17
N LEU A 223 -7.33 15.11 -12.90
CA LEU A 223 -8.46 14.91 -12.00
C LEU A 223 -9.02 16.25 -11.48
N GLY A 224 -8.14 17.26 -11.30
CA GLY A 224 -8.47 18.56 -10.74
C GLY A 224 -8.57 18.53 -9.21
N SER A 225 -7.95 17.55 -8.56
CA SER A 225 -7.91 17.39 -7.09
C SER A 225 -6.68 16.62 -6.65
N ARG A 226 -6.31 16.77 -5.36
CA ARG A 226 -5.21 16.02 -4.74
C ARG A 226 -5.55 14.53 -4.64
N LEU A 227 -4.54 13.68 -4.82
CA LEU A 227 -4.64 12.24 -4.58
C LEU A 227 -4.53 11.91 -3.09
N PHE A 228 -5.09 10.77 -2.71
CA PHE A 228 -4.97 10.18 -1.37
C PHE A 228 -4.13 8.91 -1.45
N PRO A 229 -2.81 8.98 -1.26
CA PRO A 229 -1.95 7.82 -1.18
C PRO A 229 -2.30 6.95 0.03
N HIS A 230 -2.19 5.65 -0.15
CA HIS A 230 -2.29 4.63 0.88
C HIS A 230 -1.09 3.70 0.78
N TYR A 231 -0.45 3.40 1.90
CA TYR A 231 0.61 2.41 1.99
C TYR A 231 0.14 1.19 2.77
N GLY A 232 0.43 0.02 2.25
CA GLY A 232 0.19 -1.24 2.92
C GLY A 232 0.88 -2.40 2.24
N SER A 233 1.26 -3.38 3.03
CA SER A 233 1.81 -4.64 2.56
C SER A 233 0.99 -5.81 3.10
N ARG A 234 1.24 -6.99 2.59
CA ARG A 234 0.58 -8.22 3.06
C ARG A 234 0.89 -8.47 4.53
N GLU A 235 2.12 -8.19 4.94
CA GLU A 235 2.63 -8.41 6.29
C GLU A 235 1.91 -7.59 7.35
N MET A 236 1.24 -6.51 6.98
CA MET A 236 0.47 -5.62 7.87
C MET A 236 -1.04 -5.62 7.56
N ALA A 237 -1.58 -6.75 7.14
CA ALA A 237 -2.99 -6.89 6.75
C ALA A 237 -3.42 -5.87 5.68
N LEU A 238 -2.59 -5.67 4.66
CA LEU A 238 -2.86 -4.81 3.51
C LEU A 238 -3.10 -3.32 3.83
N GLY A 239 -2.90 -2.92 5.09
CA GLY A 239 -3.18 -1.55 5.49
C GLY A 239 -2.31 -1.06 6.63
N GLY A 240 -1.34 -0.18 6.34
CA GLY A 240 -0.40 0.40 7.29
C GLY A 240 -0.53 1.90 7.47
N ALA A 241 -0.76 2.67 6.40
CA ALA A 241 -0.84 4.12 6.49
C ALA A 241 -1.79 4.71 5.43
N ILE A 242 -2.48 5.79 5.79
CA ILE A 242 -3.46 6.48 4.93
C ILE A 242 -3.19 7.99 4.89
N CYS A 243 -3.41 8.60 3.74
CA CYS A 243 -3.37 10.04 3.60
C CYS A 243 -4.57 10.70 4.31
N CYS A 244 -4.36 11.91 4.80
CA CYS A 244 -5.43 12.76 5.36
C CYS A 244 -5.60 14.02 4.49
N PRO A 245 -6.64 14.84 4.73
CA PRO A 245 -6.89 16.07 3.95
C PRO A 245 -5.75 17.12 3.98
N ALA A 246 -4.77 16.99 4.86
CA ALA A 246 -3.58 17.86 4.84
C ALA A 246 -2.62 17.51 3.69
N HIS A 247 -2.66 16.28 3.16
CA HIS A 247 -1.78 15.77 2.10
C HIS A 247 -0.28 15.94 2.40
N GLU A 248 0.10 15.83 3.66
CA GLU A 248 1.49 15.88 4.12
C GLU A 248 1.92 14.53 4.70
N GLY A 249 2.19 13.57 3.82
CA GLY A 249 2.51 12.20 4.17
C GLY A 249 1.27 11.34 4.45
N MET A 250 1.51 10.14 4.96
CA MET A 250 0.49 9.14 5.30
C MET A 250 0.52 8.83 6.79
N LEU A 251 -0.60 9.00 7.47
CA LEU A 251 -0.80 8.70 8.90
C LEU A 251 -0.70 7.18 9.12
N LEU A 252 0.24 6.77 9.95
CA LEU A 252 0.50 5.36 10.27
C LEU A 252 -0.61 4.79 11.16
N ARG A 253 -1.02 3.56 10.92
CA ARG A 253 -1.97 2.83 11.78
C ARG A 253 -1.27 2.31 13.04
N GLU A 254 -0.97 3.18 13.98
CA GLU A 254 -0.10 2.90 15.11
C GLU A 254 -0.67 1.96 16.18
N ASN A 255 -1.96 1.69 16.16
CA ASN A 255 -2.55 0.63 16.98
C ASN A 255 -2.40 -0.78 16.38
N HIS A 256 -1.86 -0.87 15.16
CA HIS A 256 -1.66 -2.10 14.42
C HIS A 256 -0.20 -2.36 14.09
N VAL A 257 0.58 -1.31 13.85
CA VAL A 257 1.98 -1.36 13.42
C VAL A 257 2.82 -0.41 14.24
N ILE A 258 3.95 -0.90 14.78
CA ILE A 258 5.08 -0.08 15.21
C ILE A 258 6.03 -0.01 14.03
N ALA A 259 6.43 1.19 13.64
CA ALA A 259 7.38 1.43 12.56
C ALA A 259 8.72 1.95 13.11
N GLU A 260 9.81 1.36 12.66
CA GLU A 260 11.17 1.85 12.85
C GLU A 260 11.74 2.21 11.48
N ILE A 261 12.49 3.29 11.37
CA ILE A 261 13.31 3.58 10.20
C ILE A 261 14.75 3.27 10.59
N VAL A 262 15.43 2.42 9.82
CA VAL A 262 16.78 1.98 10.17
C VAL A 262 17.78 2.27 9.05
N ASP A 263 19.05 2.48 9.43
CA ASP A 263 20.15 2.58 8.49
C ASP A 263 20.59 1.20 7.97
N GLU A 264 21.61 1.15 7.12
CA GLU A 264 22.15 -0.10 6.57
C GLU A 264 22.75 -1.04 7.65
N ALA A 265 23.17 -0.50 8.78
CA ALA A 265 23.66 -1.27 9.94
C ALA A 265 22.52 -1.73 10.86
N GLY A 266 21.26 -1.39 10.57
CA GLY A 266 20.10 -1.74 11.36
C GLY A 266 19.87 -0.85 12.59
N ARG A 267 20.52 0.32 12.66
CA ARG A 267 20.35 1.27 13.78
C ARG A 267 19.17 2.19 13.49
N PRO A 268 18.29 2.44 14.49
CA PRO A 268 17.18 3.36 14.32
C PRO A 268 17.65 4.77 13.93
N LEU A 269 16.94 5.38 12.99
CA LEU A 269 17.14 6.75 12.52
C LEU A 269 16.08 7.68 13.11
N PRO A 270 16.44 8.94 13.41
CA PRO A 270 15.50 9.92 13.91
C PRO A 270 14.51 10.36 12.80
N PRO A 271 13.36 10.97 13.17
CA PRO A 271 12.44 11.56 12.21
C PRO A 271 13.14 12.55 11.25
N GLY A 272 12.79 12.46 9.96
CA GLY A 272 13.39 13.27 8.89
C GLY A 272 14.47 12.53 8.09
N GLU A 273 15.10 11.51 8.65
CA GLU A 273 16.10 10.71 7.95
C GLU A 273 15.47 9.52 7.22
N THR A 274 15.97 9.26 5.99
CA THR A 274 15.47 8.17 5.14
C THR A 274 16.27 6.88 5.39
N GLY A 275 15.54 5.77 5.59
CA GLY A 275 16.11 4.46 5.78
C GLY A 275 15.13 3.36 5.42
N GLU A 276 15.48 2.12 5.74
CA GLU A 276 14.58 0.98 5.55
C GLU A 276 13.48 0.99 6.61
N LEU A 277 12.25 0.78 6.16
CA LEU A 277 11.11 0.60 7.05
C LEU A 277 11.13 -0.81 7.62
N VAL A 278 11.19 -0.89 8.94
CA VAL A 278 11.03 -2.11 9.72
C VAL A 278 9.71 -2.03 10.48
N ILE A 279 8.95 -3.11 10.49
CA ILE A 279 7.63 -3.14 11.13
C ILE A 279 7.52 -4.21 12.19
N THR A 280 6.79 -3.89 13.26
CA THR A 280 6.30 -4.86 14.24
C THR A 280 4.77 -4.80 14.25
N THR A 281 4.11 -5.90 13.86
CA THR A 281 2.65 -5.92 13.67
C THR A 281 1.94 -6.37 14.93
N ILE A 282 1.70 -5.43 15.83
CA ILE A 282 1.04 -5.64 17.14
C ILE A 282 -0.48 -5.87 17.05
N GLY A 283 -1.07 -5.64 15.88
CA GLY A 283 -2.50 -5.79 15.63
C GLY A 283 -2.87 -7.03 14.82
N MET A 284 -1.89 -7.80 14.31
CA MET A 284 -2.14 -9.04 13.57
C MET A 284 -2.51 -10.17 14.53
N GLU A 285 -3.54 -10.94 14.15
CA GLU A 285 -3.98 -12.12 14.92
C GLU A 285 -3.33 -13.41 14.43
N ALA A 286 -3.35 -13.62 13.11
CA ALA A 286 -2.89 -14.88 12.53
C ALA A 286 -1.38 -15.03 12.59
N MET A 287 -0.66 -14.03 12.10
CA MET A 287 0.78 -14.10 11.90
C MET A 287 1.44 -12.75 12.20
N PRO A 288 1.56 -12.38 13.49
CA PRO A 288 2.27 -11.17 13.87
C PRO A 288 3.76 -11.31 13.56
N LEU A 289 4.38 -10.20 13.15
CA LEU A 289 5.80 -10.12 12.84
C LEU A 289 6.47 -9.13 13.80
N ILE A 290 7.65 -9.49 14.31
CA ILE A 290 8.46 -8.62 15.17
C ILE A 290 9.70 -8.20 14.40
N ARG A 291 9.91 -6.88 14.28
CA ARG A 291 11.01 -6.26 13.56
C ARG A 291 11.26 -6.83 12.15
N TYR A 292 10.17 -6.94 11.38
CA TYR A 292 10.25 -7.44 10.00
C TYR A 292 10.83 -6.37 9.07
N ARG A 293 11.91 -6.72 8.37
CA ARG A 293 12.53 -5.90 7.33
C ARG A 293 11.69 -5.96 6.06
N THR A 294 11.09 -4.83 5.70
CA THR A 294 10.14 -4.79 4.56
C THR A 294 10.81 -4.69 3.20
N GLY A 295 12.06 -4.23 3.15
CA GLY A 295 12.74 -3.83 1.91
C GLY A 295 12.19 -2.54 1.30
N ASP A 296 11.24 -1.88 1.98
CA ASP A 296 10.70 -0.58 1.59
C ASP A 296 11.46 0.54 2.30
N TYR A 297 11.70 1.66 1.63
CA TYR A 297 12.46 2.81 2.13
C TYR A 297 11.56 4.03 2.22
N THR A 298 11.61 4.70 3.37
CA THR A 298 10.87 5.92 3.66
C THR A 298 11.51 6.67 4.82
N ARG A 299 10.84 7.68 5.33
CA ARG A 299 11.16 8.37 6.59
C ARG A 299 9.89 8.68 7.37
N VAL A 300 10.01 8.80 8.67
CA VAL A 300 8.99 9.44 9.49
C VAL A 300 9.11 10.94 9.30
N LEU A 301 8.03 11.62 8.94
CA LEU A 301 8.02 13.07 8.81
C LEU A 301 8.08 13.72 10.20
N PRO A 302 8.92 14.77 10.40
CA PRO A 302 9.03 15.44 11.68
C PRO A 302 7.78 16.28 12.01
N GLY A 303 7.54 16.49 13.29
CA GLY A 303 6.47 17.33 13.81
C GLY A 303 5.06 16.75 13.63
N PRO A 304 4.04 17.39 14.20
CA PRO A 304 2.65 16.96 14.11
C PRO A 304 2.08 17.17 12.70
N CYS A 305 1.06 16.40 12.35
CA CYS A 305 0.33 16.61 11.10
C CYS A 305 -0.47 17.92 11.17
N PRO A 306 -0.51 18.74 10.09
CA PRO A 306 -1.38 19.92 10.03
C PRO A 306 -2.88 19.60 10.19
N CYS A 307 -3.29 18.35 9.97
CA CYS A 307 -4.66 17.90 10.25
C CYS A 307 -4.98 17.81 11.76
N GLY A 308 -3.98 17.97 12.64
CA GLY A 308 -4.11 17.92 14.10
C GLY A 308 -3.94 16.51 14.71
N SER A 309 -3.68 15.48 13.90
CA SER A 309 -3.39 14.14 14.42
C SER A 309 -2.01 14.08 15.08
N ALA A 310 -1.92 13.33 16.19
CA ALA A 310 -0.65 13.01 16.85
C ALA A 310 0.00 11.72 16.30
N VAL A 311 -0.64 11.05 15.36
CA VAL A 311 -0.16 9.82 14.71
C VAL A 311 1.07 10.13 13.87
N LEU A 312 2.07 9.25 13.87
CA LEU A 312 3.25 9.36 13.01
C LEU A 312 2.87 9.38 11.53
N ARG A 313 3.65 10.10 10.74
CA ARG A 313 3.47 10.19 9.29
C ARG A 313 4.65 9.58 8.56
N LEU A 314 4.36 8.68 7.62
CA LEU A 314 5.34 8.22 6.66
C LEU A 314 5.35 9.14 5.44
N ASP A 315 6.53 9.43 4.92
CA ASP A 315 6.70 10.03 3.59
C ASP A 315 6.41 8.99 2.50
N THR A 316 6.62 9.36 1.23
CA THR A 316 6.51 8.44 0.10
C THR A 316 7.37 7.20 0.33
N VAL A 317 6.77 6.03 0.14
CA VAL A 317 7.44 4.73 0.31
C VAL A 317 7.94 4.24 -1.04
N ARG A 318 9.20 3.79 -1.09
CA ARG A 318 9.86 3.29 -2.32
C ARG A 318 10.59 1.98 -2.02
N ARG A 319 10.71 1.10 -3.01
CA ARG A 319 11.58 -0.08 -2.91
C ARG A 319 13.00 0.26 -3.35
N LYS A 320 14.01 -0.29 -2.66
CA LYS A 320 15.42 -0.13 -3.04
C LYS A 320 15.68 -0.66 -4.46
N GLU A 321 15.11 -1.81 -4.78
CA GLU A 321 15.22 -2.47 -6.10
C GLU A 321 14.40 -1.80 -7.21
N GLY A 322 13.62 -0.76 -6.89
CA GLY A 322 12.74 -0.06 -7.83
C GLY A 322 13.33 1.19 -8.46
N ALA A 323 14.60 1.52 -8.23
CA ALA A 323 15.21 2.78 -8.67
C ALA A 323 15.19 2.96 -10.20
N GLU A 324 15.48 1.90 -10.97
CA GLU A 324 15.43 1.94 -12.43
C GLU A 324 14.00 2.22 -12.93
N MET A 325 13.01 1.51 -12.36
CA MET A 325 11.60 1.72 -12.73
C MET A 325 11.13 3.12 -12.36
N ALA A 326 11.54 3.64 -11.20
CA ALA A 326 11.21 4.99 -10.76
C ALA A 326 11.79 6.07 -11.69
N ALA A 327 13.03 5.89 -12.17
CA ALA A 327 13.65 6.80 -13.14
C ALA A 327 12.92 6.77 -14.49
N LEU A 328 12.54 5.59 -14.97
CA LEU A 328 11.73 5.44 -16.19
C LEU A 328 10.34 6.08 -16.02
N ASP A 329 9.72 5.92 -14.87
CA ASP A 329 8.43 6.53 -14.55
C ASP A 329 8.50 8.06 -14.60
N GLU A 330 9.50 8.67 -13.98
CA GLU A 330 9.69 10.13 -14.02
C GLU A 330 9.95 10.61 -15.45
N ALA A 331 10.79 9.92 -16.21
CA ALA A 331 11.10 10.29 -17.58
C ALA A 331 9.90 10.19 -18.52
N LEU A 332 9.18 9.08 -18.47
CA LEU A 332 8.11 8.79 -19.43
C LEU A 332 6.76 9.41 -19.02
N PHE A 333 6.36 9.33 -17.75
CA PHE A 333 5.08 9.88 -17.33
C PHE A 333 5.06 11.40 -17.13
N SER A 334 6.23 12.06 -17.11
CA SER A 334 6.31 13.53 -17.24
C SER A 334 5.76 14.01 -18.59
N LEU A 335 5.75 13.15 -19.61
CA LEU A 335 5.25 13.45 -20.93
C LEU A 335 3.74 13.22 -21.00
N PRO A 336 2.94 14.26 -21.31
CA PRO A 336 1.48 14.16 -21.26
C PRO A 336 0.88 13.20 -22.30
N PHE A 337 1.61 12.91 -23.37
CA PHE A 337 1.17 12.01 -24.42
C PHE A 337 1.51 10.54 -24.20
N VAL A 338 2.28 10.18 -23.17
CA VAL A 338 2.55 8.77 -22.81
C VAL A 338 1.40 8.24 -21.97
N ALA A 339 0.63 7.30 -22.51
CA ALA A 339 -0.50 6.69 -21.80
C ALA A 339 -0.05 5.62 -20.81
N ASP A 340 0.84 4.74 -21.25
CA ASP A 340 1.39 3.63 -20.45
C ASP A 340 2.68 3.14 -21.09
N TYR A 341 3.49 2.38 -20.36
CA TYR A 341 4.66 1.71 -20.92
C TYR A 341 4.99 0.42 -20.16
N ARG A 342 5.68 -0.50 -20.83
CA ARG A 342 6.24 -1.73 -20.27
C ARG A 342 7.74 -1.76 -20.50
N ALA A 343 8.49 -2.14 -19.46
CA ALA A 343 9.93 -2.30 -19.49
C ALA A 343 10.30 -3.79 -19.43
N GLU A 344 11.06 -4.27 -20.39
CA GLU A 344 11.58 -5.63 -20.47
C GLU A 344 13.09 -5.60 -20.65
N ARG A 345 13.81 -6.57 -20.08
CA ARG A 345 15.24 -6.75 -20.31
C ARG A 345 15.49 -8.07 -21.01
N ARG A 346 16.06 -8.02 -22.21
CA ARG A 346 16.41 -9.20 -23.02
C ARG A 346 17.89 -9.15 -23.36
N GLU A 347 18.63 -10.21 -23.04
CA GLU A 347 20.07 -10.28 -23.31
C GLU A 347 20.85 -9.03 -22.83
N GLY A 348 20.47 -8.51 -21.66
CA GLY A 348 21.06 -7.31 -21.06
C GLY A 348 20.55 -5.97 -21.59
N ARG A 349 19.82 -5.94 -22.72
CA ARG A 349 19.28 -4.71 -23.32
C ARG A 349 17.91 -4.37 -22.77
N LEU A 350 17.69 -3.10 -22.45
CA LEU A 350 16.39 -2.58 -22.03
C LEU A 350 15.52 -2.33 -23.27
N ILE A 351 14.29 -2.85 -23.25
CA ILE A 351 13.27 -2.65 -24.29
C ILE A 351 12.07 -2.01 -23.64
N LEU A 352 11.64 -0.86 -24.17
CA LEU A 352 10.48 -0.12 -23.70
C LEU A 352 9.37 -0.17 -24.75
N THR A 353 8.24 -0.77 -24.40
CA THR A 353 7.01 -0.68 -25.20
C THR A 353 6.18 0.47 -24.67
N VAL A 354 6.08 1.56 -25.45
CA VAL A 354 5.41 2.80 -25.02
C VAL A 354 4.10 2.99 -25.79
N LEU A 355 3.00 3.12 -25.05
CA LEU A 355 1.67 3.46 -25.56
C LEU A 355 1.47 4.97 -25.47
N THR A 356 1.07 5.61 -26.59
CA THR A 356 0.89 7.06 -26.64
C THR A 356 -0.53 7.45 -27.01
N CYS A 357 -1.08 8.48 -26.35
CA CYS A 357 -2.38 9.09 -26.65
C CYS A 357 -2.25 10.44 -27.40
N GLY A 358 -1.06 10.77 -27.90
CA GLY A 358 -0.77 12.01 -28.64
C GLY A 358 0.62 11.96 -29.28
N GLU A 359 1.01 13.09 -29.84
CA GLU A 359 2.32 13.29 -30.47
C GLU A 359 3.30 13.97 -29.50
N GLY A 360 4.61 13.76 -29.70
CA GLY A 360 5.68 14.34 -28.93
C GLY A 360 6.96 13.54 -29.08
N GLU A 361 8.07 14.04 -28.61
CA GLU A 361 9.36 13.37 -28.62
C GLU A 361 9.58 12.61 -27.31
N LEU A 362 10.09 11.38 -27.43
CA LEU A 362 10.51 10.59 -26.28
C LEU A 362 11.95 10.95 -25.91
N PRO A 363 12.33 10.92 -24.62
CA PRO A 363 13.68 11.20 -24.18
C PRO A 363 14.64 10.13 -24.71
N ASP A 364 15.90 10.51 -24.84
CA ASP A 364 16.98 9.56 -25.13
C ASP A 364 17.23 8.74 -23.84
N LEU A 365 16.77 7.49 -23.89
CA LEU A 365 16.98 6.50 -22.83
C LEU A 365 17.86 5.41 -23.42
N ASP A 366 18.83 4.92 -22.66
CA ASP A 366 19.66 3.78 -23.11
C ASP A 366 18.81 2.50 -23.23
N ALA A 367 17.89 2.51 -24.23
CA ALA A 367 16.87 1.49 -24.44
C ALA A 367 16.41 1.42 -25.89
N GLU A 368 15.99 0.25 -26.33
CA GLU A 368 15.21 0.08 -27.56
C GLU A 368 13.76 0.51 -27.29
N ILE A 369 13.31 1.59 -27.94
CA ILE A 369 11.96 2.12 -27.76
C ILE A 369 11.03 1.67 -28.88
N ARG A 370 9.99 0.90 -28.53
CA ARG A 370 8.88 0.48 -29.40
C ARG A 370 7.65 1.33 -29.10
N ARG A 371 7.47 2.40 -29.86
CA ARG A 371 6.34 3.31 -29.70
C ARG A 371 5.18 2.91 -30.59
N ARG A 372 3.95 2.98 -30.05
CA ARG A 372 2.72 2.92 -30.85
C ARG A 372 1.58 3.71 -30.19
N PRO A 373 0.62 4.19 -31.00
CA PRO A 373 -0.62 4.75 -30.44
C PRO A 373 -1.36 3.73 -29.60
N VAL A 374 -2.00 4.19 -28.50
CA VAL A 374 -2.94 3.39 -27.74
C VAL A 374 -4.25 3.22 -28.52
N ARG A 375 -4.86 2.04 -28.45
CA ARG A 375 -6.15 1.72 -29.04
C ARG A 375 -7.17 1.42 -27.95
N LEU A 376 -8.45 1.53 -28.28
CA LEU A 376 -9.52 1.26 -27.30
C LEU A 376 -9.60 -0.21 -26.88
N GLU A 377 -9.19 -1.14 -27.75
CA GLU A 377 -9.05 -2.56 -27.43
C GLU A 377 -7.84 -2.91 -26.55
N ASP A 378 -6.88 -1.99 -26.40
CA ASP A 378 -5.76 -2.18 -25.50
C ASP A 378 -6.23 -2.17 -24.03
N ARG A 379 -5.42 -2.84 -23.20
CA ARG A 379 -5.57 -2.87 -21.73
C ARG A 379 -4.39 -2.18 -21.08
N PRO A 380 -4.53 -1.69 -19.84
CA PRO A 380 -3.37 -1.28 -19.05
C PRO A 380 -2.29 -2.37 -19.06
N LEU A 381 -1.04 -1.99 -19.30
CA LEU A 381 0.06 -2.94 -19.54
C LEU A 381 0.47 -3.72 -18.28
N TYR A 382 0.10 -3.22 -17.10
CA TYR A 382 0.34 -3.87 -15.83
C TYR A 382 -0.96 -4.04 -15.05
N ALA A 383 -1.27 -5.29 -14.71
CA ALA A 383 -2.37 -5.63 -13.81
C ALA A 383 -1.96 -5.67 -12.33
N GLY A 384 -0.69 -5.47 -12.03
CA GLY A 384 -0.08 -5.55 -10.70
C GLY A 384 1.13 -4.62 -10.56
N LYS A 385 1.96 -4.84 -9.55
CA LYS A 385 3.17 -4.03 -9.31
C LYS A 385 4.08 -4.01 -10.54
N ARG A 386 4.54 -2.82 -10.88
CA ARG A 386 5.40 -2.58 -12.04
C ARG A 386 6.85 -2.90 -11.71
N LYS A 387 7.52 -3.55 -12.66
CA LYS A 387 8.95 -3.88 -12.58
C LYS A 387 9.51 -4.06 -14.00
N VAL A 388 10.81 -3.94 -14.15
CA VAL A 388 11.51 -4.40 -15.36
C VAL A 388 11.42 -5.92 -15.40
N VAL A 389 10.83 -6.47 -16.47
CA VAL A 389 10.65 -7.91 -16.63
C VAL A 389 11.89 -8.47 -17.31
N CYS A 390 12.65 -9.35 -16.65
CA CYS A 390 13.78 -10.07 -17.24
C CYS A 390 13.26 -11.31 -17.98
N LEU A 391 13.61 -11.45 -19.28
CA LEU A 391 13.20 -12.52 -20.19
C LEU A 391 14.45 -13.27 -20.70
#